data_908405a6a7a7ed906f47bf9b85bab416
#
_entry.id   908405a6a7a7ed906f47bf9b85bab416
#
_cell.length_a   1.000
_cell.length_b   1.000
_cell.length_c   1.000
_cell.angle_alpha   90.00
_cell.angle_beta   90.00
_cell.angle_gamma   90.00
#
_symmetry.space_group_name_H-M   'P 1'
#
loop_
_entity.id
_entity.type
_entity.pdbx_description
1 polymer ?
#
loop_
_entity_poly.entity_id
_entity_poly.type
_entity_poly.pdbx_seq_one_letter_code
_entity_poly.pdbx_strand_id
1 'polypeptide(L)'
;MFGEKIDNWVDHPMIRPSINCVAMTYALAQDPQYADLMTVKSSLTGHTINRFTHLHQSTEDLMNKVKMQRLLGQKTASCFQRCVGMDSFNAVFSTTFEVDEKYGTHYHENFKKFLTYVQDNDLTVDGAMTDPKGDRSKAPHDQADPDMFVHVVERRHLRGIDTVGVGMDGHLA
;
A
#
# COMPACT_ATOMS: atom_id res chain seq x y z
N MET A 1 8.08 10.36 19.25
CA MET A 1 8.01 8.93 19.63
C MET A 1 8.16 8.87 21.15
N PHE A 2 7.31 8.14 21.87
CA PHE A 2 7.28 8.14 23.33
C PHE A 2 7.24 9.53 24.00
N GLY A 3 6.53 10.46 23.41
CA GLY A 3 6.40 11.85 23.87
C GLY A 3 7.50 12.81 23.40
N GLU A 4 8.51 12.31 22.70
CA GLU A 4 9.61 13.11 22.17
C GLU A 4 9.44 13.37 20.65
N LYS A 5 9.82 14.58 20.23
CA LYS A 5 9.91 14.92 18.81
C LYS A 5 11.18 14.27 18.23
N ILE A 6 11.05 13.64 17.07
CA ILE A 6 12.17 13.06 16.34
C ILE A 6 12.48 13.94 15.15
N ASP A 7 13.64 14.61 15.17
CA ASP A 7 14.07 15.48 14.07
C ASP A 7 14.80 14.71 12.96
N ASN A 8 15.59 13.69 13.33
CA ASN A 8 16.23 12.78 12.36
C ASN A 8 15.64 11.36 12.51
N TRP A 9 14.53 11.11 11.83
CA TRP A 9 13.88 9.80 11.84
C TRP A 9 14.65 8.74 11.02
N VAL A 10 15.45 9.16 10.02
CA VAL A 10 16.20 8.24 9.15
C VAL A 10 17.24 7.45 9.92
N ASP A 11 17.97 8.10 10.83
CA ASP A 11 19.02 7.46 11.62
C ASP A 11 18.57 7.04 13.03
N HIS A 12 17.27 7.22 13.32
CA HIS A 12 16.74 6.82 14.63
C HIS A 12 16.81 5.29 14.80
N PRO A 13 17.40 4.76 15.87
CA PRO A 13 17.71 3.34 16.02
C PRO A 13 16.49 2.42 15.96
N MET A 14 15.32 2.90 16.37
CA MET A 14 14.06 2.12 16.31
C MET A 14 13.35 2.23 14.96
N ILE A 15 13.63 3.26 14.16
CA ILE A 15 12.98 3.49 12.85
C ILE A 15 13.87 2.95 11.72
N ARG A 16 15.18 3.12 11.82
CA ARG A 16 16.14 2.73 10.78
C ARG A 16 15.98 1.29 10.28
N PRO A 17 15.71 0.27 11.14
CA PRO A 17 15.49 -1.10 10.66
C PRO A 17 14.35 -1.22 9.65
N SER A 18 13.22 -0.53 9.88
CA SER A 18 12.08 -0.51 8.95
C SER A 18 12.45 0.17 7.62
N ILE A 19 13.19 1.27 7.67
CA ILE A 19 13.69 1.96 6.48
C ILE A 19 14.61 1.03 5.67
N ASN A 20 15.50 0.29 6.33
CA ASN A 20 16.39 -0.66 5.68
C ASN A 20 15.62 -1.80 4.99
N CYS A 21 14.50 -2.26 5.56
CA CYS A 21 13.65 -3.25 4.92
C CYS A 21 13.02 -2.72 3.62
N VAL A 22 12.57 -1.47 3.61
CA VAL A 22 12.07 -0.83 2.38
C VAL A 22 13.21 -0.62 1.38
N ALA A 23 14.36 -0.14 1.81
CA ALA A 23 15.54 0.05 0.96
C ALA A 23 15.99 -1.26 0.28
N MET A 24 15.86 -2.39 0.96
CA MET A 24 16.16 -3.71 0.41
C MET A 24 15.31 -4.02 -0.85
N THR A 25 14.08 -3.55 -0.92
CA THR A 25 13.21 -3.75 -2.09
C THR A 25 13.75 -3.06 -3.34
N TYR A 26 14.49 -1.98 -3.19
CA TYR A 26 15.17 -1.26 -4.26
C TYR A 26 16.54 -1.86 -4.57
N ALA A 27 17.31 -2.18 -3.55
CA ALA A 27 18.64 -2.77 -3.71
C ALA A 27 18.59 -4.10 -4.47
N LEU A 28 17.67 -4.98 -4.13
CA LEU A 28 17.50 -6.26 -4.84
C LEU A 28 17.00 -6.09 -6.28
N ALA A 29 16.27 -5.04 -6.60
CA ALA A 29 15.86 -4.74 -7.97
C ALA A 29 17.02 -4.31 -8.86
N GLN A 30 18.11 -3.84 -8.28
CA GLN A 30 19.34 -3.45 -8.97
C GLN A 30 20.41 -4.56 -8.96
N ASP A 31 20.22 -5.61 -8.17
CA ASP A 31 21.13 -6.75 -8.10
C ASP A 31 20.84 -7.70 -9.28
N PRO A 32 21.81 -7.95 -10.19
CA PRO A 32 21.61 -8.85 -11.34
C PRO A 32 21.12 -10.25 -10.96
N GLN A 33 21.41 -10.74 -9.77
CA GLN A 33 20.96 -12.03 -9.29
C GLN A 33 19.44 -12.09 -9.06
N TYR A 34 18.83 -10.95 -8.73
CA TYR A 34 17.41 -10.88 -8.31
C TYR A 34 16.57 -9.98 -9.22
N ALA A 35 17.19 -9.24 -10.13
CA ALA A 35 16.52 -8.26 -10.98
C ALA A 35 15.32 -8.84 -11.73
N ASP A 36 15.42 -10.03 -12.30
CA ASP A 36 14.34 -10.69 -13.04
C ASP A 36 13.11 -10.98 -12.15
N LEU A 37 13.34 -11.25 -10.87
CA LEU A 37 12.27 -11.47 -9.90
C LEU A 37 11.71 -10.15 -9.36
N MET A 38 12.58 -9.16 -9.14
CA MET A 38 12.24 -7.89 -8.49
C MET A 38 11.68 -6.85 -9.47
N THR A 39 11.91 -7.02 -10.76
CA THR A 39 11.44 -6.11 -11.80
C THR A 39 10.50 -6.79 -12.80
N VAL A 40 9.80 -5.98 -13.58
CA VAL A 40 8.89 -6.46 -14.63
C VAL A 40 8.61 -5.32 -15.62
N LYS A 41 8.16 -5.63 -16.82
CA LYS A 41 7.66 -4.61 -17.76
C LYS A 41 6.25 -4.17 -17.39
N SER A 42 6.07 -2.85 -17.27
CA SER A 42 4.75 -2.26 -17.02
C SER A 42 3.82 -2.47 -18.21
N SER A 43 2.59 -2.88 -17.94
CA SER A 43 1.51 -2.93 -18.94
C SER A 43 0.98 -1.53 -19.32
N LEU A 44 1.26 -0.50 -18.51
CA LEU A 44 0.83 0.87 -18.77
C LEU A 44 1.87 1.66 -19.60
N THR A 45 3.14 1.52 -19.27
CA THR A 45 4.21 2.36 -19.85
C THR A 45 5.17 1.60 -20.74
N GLY A 46 5.23 0.27 -20.65
CA GLY A 46 6.24 -0.57 -21.32
C GLY A 46 7.64 -0.48 -20.72
N HIS A 47 7.87 0.41 -19.75
CA HIS A 47 9.15 0.53 -19.06
C HIS A 47 9.38 -0.63 -18.09
N THR A 48 10.64 -0.91 -17.77
CA THR A 48 10.99 -1.80 -16.67
C THR A 48 10.77 -1.07 -15.35
N ILE A 49 9.96 -1.64 -14.49
CA ILE A 49 9.54 -1.08 -13.21
C ILE A 49 9.84 -2.05 -12.06
N ASN A 50 9.87 -1.56 -10.84
CA ASN A 50 9.88 -2.40 -9.66
C ASN A 50 8.56 -3.18 -9.57
N ARG A 51 8.64 -4.49 -9.34
CA ARG A 51 7.45 -5.38 -9.33
C ARG A 51 6.41 -4.99 -8.27
N PHE A 52 6.76 -4.24 -7.25
CA PHE A 52 5.80 -3.72 -6.27
C PHE A 52 4.77 -2.73 -6.84
N THR A 53 5.01 -2.18 -8.02
CA THR A 53 4.07 -1.27 -8.69
C THR A 53 3.39 -1.90 -9.91
N HIS A 54 3.52 -3.23 -10.07
CA HIS A 54 2.99 -3.97 -11.21
C HIS A 54 1.50 -4.32 -11.06
N LEU A 55 0.76 -4.17 -12.15
CA LEU A 55 -0.59 -4.72 -12.29
C LEU A 55 -0.48 -6.16 -12.79
N HIS A 56 -0.96 -7.11 -12.01
CA HIS A 56 -0.88 -8.53 -12.34
C HIS A 56 -1.74 -8.86 -13.56
N GLN A 57 -1.14 -9.46 -14.58
CA GLN A 57 -1.79 -9.82 -15.84
C GLN A 57 -1.96 -11.33 -15.98
N SER A 58 -1.31 -12.12 -15.13
CA SER A 58 -1.24 -13.57 -15.27
C SER A 58 -1.06 -14.29 -13.94
N THR A 59 -1.30 -15.60 -13.94
CA THR A 59 -0.96 -16.46 -12.80
C THR A 59 0.54 -16.45 -12.52
N GLU A 60 1.38 -16.29 -13.56
CA GLU A 60 2.82 -16.20 -13.38
C GLU A 60 3.22 -14.95 -12.60
N ASP A 61 2.56 -13.81 -12.83
CA ASP A 61 2.77 -12.58 -12.04
C ASP A 61 2.47 -12.81 -10.56
N LEU A 62 1.37 -13.52 -10.24
CA LEU A 62 1.02 -13.87 -8.87
C LEU A 62 2.06 -14.81 -8.24
N MET A 63 2.54 -15.79 -8.98
CA MET A 63 3.59 -16.69 -8.52
C MET A 63 4.90 -15.94 -8.27
N ASN A 64 5.28 -15.03 -9.14
CA ASN A 64 6.48 -14.21 -8.98
C ASN A 64 6.33 -13.21 -7.82
N LYS A 65 5.14 -12.65 -7.61
CA LYS A 65 4.81 -11.88 -6.40
C LYS A 65 5.13 -12.68 -5.13
N VAL A 66 4.61 -13.91 -5.02
CA VAL A 66 4.83 -14.76 -3.84
C VAL A 66 6.32 -15.08 -3.65
N LYS A 67 7.03 -15.42 -4.74
CA LYS A 67 8.48 -15.69 -4.70
C LYS A 67 9.27 -14.47 -4.23
N MET A 68 8.93 -13.28 -4.77
CA MET A 68 9.54 -12.00 -4.39
C MET A 68 9.32 -11.68 -2.92
N GLN A 69 8.08 -11.78 -2.44
CA GLN A 69 7.75 -11.53 -1.03
C GLN A 69 8.46 -12.51 -0.09
N ARG A 70 8.55 -13.78 -0.49
CA ARG A 70 9.28 -14.80 0.26
C ARG A 70 10.78 -14.51 0.33
N LEU A 71 11.40 -14.12 -0.78
CA LEU A 71 12.80 -13.70 -0.82
C LEU A 71 13.05 -12.53 0.13
N LEU A 72 12.21 -11.50 0.05
CA LEU A 72 12.34 -10.32 0.92
C LEU A 72 12.15 -10.68 2.39
N GLY A 73 11.15 -11.49 2.73
CA GLY A 73 10.95 -11.96 4.11
C GLY A 73 12.17 -12.70 4.64
N GLN A 74 12.84 -13.51 3.82
CA GLN A 74 14.07 -14.21 4.20
C GLN A 74 15.27 -13.26 4.37
N LYS A 75 15.34 -12.19 3.56
CA LYS A 75 16.44 -11.21 3.60
C LYS A 75 16.29 -10.18 4.70
N THR A 76 15.07 -9.76 5.01
CA THR A 76 14.81 -8.70 5.99
C THR A 76 14.44 -9.22 7.37
N ALA A 77 13.96 -10.47 7.47
CA ALA A 77 13.33 -11.05 8.67
C ALA A 77 12.22 -10.15 9.27
N SER A 78 11.64 -9.26 8.47
CA SER A 78 10.67 -8.25 8.89
C SER A 78 9.75 -7.83 7.75
N CYS A 79 8.80 -6.95 8.04
CA CYS A 79 7.94 -6.34 7.03
C CYS A 79 8.72 -5.31 6.20
N PHE A 80 8.61 -5.41 4.88
CA PHE A 80 9.22 -4.51 3.91
C PHE A 80 8.27 -3.41 3.42
N GLN A 81 7.12 -3.25 4.05
CA GLN A 81 6.16 -2.12 3.97
C GLN A 81 5.46 -1.91 2.60
N ARG A 82 5.80 -2.63 1.55
CA ARG A 82 5.28 -2.37 0.18
C ARG A 82 4.21 -3.37 -0.29
N CYS A 83 3.97 -4.45 0.46
CA CYS A 83 3.03 -5.51 0.04
C CYS A 83 1.59 -5.01 -0.05
N VAL A 84 1.15 -4.20 0.90
CA VAL A 84 -0.20 -3.64 0.93
C VAL A 84 -0.43 -2.68 -0.25
N GLY A 85 0.53 -1.81 -0.55
CA GLY A 85 0.46 -0.91 -1.71
C GLY A 85 0.29 -1.66 -3.02
N MET A 86 1.06 -2.74 -3.23
CA MET A 86 0.94 -3.57 -4.43
C MET A 86 -0.45 -4.23 -4.54
N ASP A 87 -0.99 -4.75 -3.45
CA ASP A 87 -2.32 -5.36 -3.45
C ASP A 87 -3.41 -4.31 -3.68
N SER A 88 -3.26 -3.13 -3.09
CA SER A 88 -4.15 -1.99 -3.30
C SER A 88 -4.17 -1.53 -4.75
N PHE A 89 -3.03 -1.44 -5.43
CA PHE A 89 -3.00 -1.07 -6.85
C PHE A 89 -3.84 -2.02 -7.71
N ASN A 90 -3.72 -3.32 -7.48
CA ASN A 90 -4.46 -4.32 -8.24
C ASN A 90 -5.96 -4.27 -7.92
N ALA A 91 -6.35 -4.10 -6.66
CA ALA A 91 -7.73 -3.98 -6.24
C ALA A 91 -8.38 -2.69 -6.78
N VAL A 92 -7.71 -1.54 -6.64
CA VAL A 92 -8.23 -0.24 -7.11
C VAL A 92 -8.33 -0.20 -8.63
N PHE A 93 -7.39 -0.81 -9.35
CA PHE A 93 -7.44 -0.88 -10.82
C PHE A 93 -8.71 -1.58 -11.30
N SER A 94 -9.04 -2.75 -10.74
CA SER A 94 -10.25 -3.49 -11.11
C SER A 94 -11.51 -2.77 -10.67
N THR A 95 -11.54 -2.31 -9.41
CA THR A 95 -12.72 -1.66 -8.84
C THR A 95 -13.07 -0.35 -9.55
N THR A 96 -12.08 0.48 -9.87
CA THR A 96 -12.33 1.75 -10.57
C THR A 96 -12.85 1.52 -11.99
N PHE A 97 -12.37 0.49 -12.68
CA PHE A 97 -12.91 0.10 -13.98
C PHE A 97 -14.40 -0.26 -13.89
N GLU A 98 -14.77 -1.14 -12.95
CA GLU A 98 -16.17 -1.55 -12.76
C GLU A 98 -17.07 -0.37 -12.33
N VAL A 99 -16.56 0.54 -11.52
CA VAL A 99 -17.29 1.74 -11.08
C VAL A 99 -17.54 2.69 -12.27
N ASP A 100 -16.51 2.92 -13.10
CA ASP A 100 -16.65 3.78 -14.27
C ASP A 100 -17.66 3.21 -15.28
N GLU A 101 -17.61 1.90 -15.55
CA GLU A 101 -18.59 1.21 -16.40
C GLU A 101 -20.02 1.34 -15.87
N LYS A 102 -20.20 1.27 -14.57
CA LYS A 102 -21.52 1.30 -13.95
C LYS A 102 -22.11 2.69 -13.78
N TYR A 103 -21.26 3.68 -13.47
CA TYR A 103 -21.71 5.00 -13.06
C TYR A 103 -21.25 6.14 -13.98
N GLY A 104 -20.48 5.84 -15.03
CA GLY A 104 -19.98 6.83 -15.98
C GLY A 104 -19.01 7.83 -15.36
N THR A 105 -18.24 7.39 -14.37
CA THR A 105 -17.20 8.20 -13.71
C THR A 105 -15.87 8.09 -14.46
N HIS A 106 -14.81 8.76 -13.96
CA HIS A 106 -13.47 8.78 -14.57
C HIS A 106 -12.37 8.36 -13.58
N TYR A 107 -12.70 7.57 -12.58
CA TYR A 107 -11.75 7.13 -11.54
C TYR A 107 -10.64 6.24 -12.10
N HIS A 108 -10.95 5.37 -13.05
CA HIS A 108 -9.99 4.44 -13.65
C HIS A 108 -8.88 5.19 -14.41
N GLU A 109 -9.25 6.18 -15.22
CA GLU A 109 -8.27 7.00 -15.93
C GLU A 109 -7.39 7.83 -14.97
N ASN A 110 -7.98 8.38 -13.91
CA ASN A 110 -7.23 9.10 -12.89
C ASN A 110 -6.29 8.16 -12.14
N PHE A 111 -6.74 6.95 -11.81
CA PHE A 111 -5.91 5.94 -11.18
C PHE A 111 -4.74 5.51 -12.09
N LYS A 112 -4.96 5.30 -13.38
CA LYS A 112 -3.87 4.99 -14.32
C LYS A 112 -2.82 6.10 -14.38
N LYS A 113 -3.23 7.36 -14.40
CA LYS A 113 -2.29 8.51 -14.33
C LYS A 113 -1.47 8.50 -13.05
N PHE A 114 -2.13 8.27 -11.91
CA PHE A 114 -1.45 8.15 -10.61
C PHE A 114 -0.46 6.99 -10.60
N LEU A 115 -0.88 5.80 -11.04
CA LEU A 115 -0.01 4.62 -11.06
C LEU A 115 1.18 4.79 -12.02
N THR A 116 0.97 5.43 -13.17
CA THR A 116 2.06 5.79 -14.09
C THR A 116 3.07 6.70 -13.40
N TYR A 117 2.61 7.73 -12.69
CA TYR A 117 3.49 8.61 -11.92
C TYR A 117 4.28 7.85 -10.85
N VAL A 118 3.63 6.92 -10.13
CA VAL A 118 4.29 6.06 -9.13
C VAL A 118 5.37 5.18 -9.78
N GLN A 119 5.07 4.59 -10.94
CA GLN A 119 5.99 3.72 -11.67
C GLN A 119 7.20 4.50 -12.24
N ASP A 120 6.96 5.65 -12.85
CA ASP A 120 8.02 6.46 -13.48
C ASP A 120 8.98 7.07 -12.45
N ASN A 121 8.51 7.29 -11.22
CA ASN A 121 9.32 7.82 -10.12
C ASN A 121 9.78 6.74 -9.12
N ASP A 122 9.48 5.46 -9.37
CA ASP A 122 9.77 4.31 -8.49
C ASP A 122 9.40 4.57 -7.02
N LEU A 123 8.18 5.06 -6.79
CA LEU A 123 7.73 5.45 -5.46
C LEU A 123 7.31 4.24 -4.64
N THR A 124 7.51 4.33 -3.34
CA THR A 124 6.89 3.43 -2.37
C THR A 124 5.48 3.91 -2.03
N VAL A 125 4.51 3.00 -2.16
CA VAL A 125 3.16 3.20 -1.64
C VAL A 125 2.89 2.14 -0.60
N ASP A 126 2.39 2.56 0.55
CA ASP A 126 2.00 1.72 1.67
C ASP A 126 0.53 1.98 2.05
N GLY A 127 -0.06 1.10 2.83
CA GLY A 127 -1.42 1.24 3.33
C GLY A 127 -1.43 1.42 4.86
N ALA A 128 -1.84 2.58 5.33
CA ALA A 128 -2.13 2.80 6.74
C ALA A 128 -3.55 2.29 7.06
N MET A 129 -3.64 1.06 7.53
CA MET A 129 -4.93 0.38 7.73
C MET A 129 -5.44 0.40 9.18
N THR A 130 -4.74 1.09 10.06
CA THR A 130 -5.13 1.15 11.48
C THR A 130 -5.66 2.51 11.84
N ASP A 131 -6.79 2.52 12.55
CA ASP A 131 -7.30 3.74 13.16
C ASP A 131 -6.33 4.30 14.21
N PRO A 132 -6.42 5.61 14.53
CA PRO A 132 -5.68 6.19 15.65
C PRO A 132 -5.88 5.38 16.92
N LYS A 133 -4.84 5.24 17.73
CA LYS A 133 -4.89 4.47 18.96
C LYS A 133 -5.51 5.32 20.07
N GLY A 134 -6.76 5.00 20.42
CA GLY A 134 -7.42 5.51 21.61
C GLY A 134 -7.32 4.56 22.80
N ASP A 135 -8.26 4.65 23.72
CA ASP A 135 -8.43 3.71 24.83
C ASP A 135 -8.95 2.37 24.29
N ARG A 136 -8.08 1.36 24.25
CA ARG A 136 -8.40 0.04 23.71
C ARG A 136 -9.43 -0.75 24.51
N SER A 137 -9.73 -0.32 25.73
CA SER A 137 -10.80 -0.92 26.56
C SER A 137 -12.19 -0.47 26.15
N LYS A 138 -12.30 0.56 25.30
CA LYS A 138 -13.55 1.19 24.87
C LYS A 138 -13.85 0.92 23.40
N ALA A 139 -15.15 0.85 23.08
CA ALA A 139 -15.58 0.86 21.70
C ALA A 139 -15.29 2.22 21.02
N PRO A 140 -15.21 2.30 19.68
CA PRO A 140 -14.90 3.55 18.98
C PRO A 140 -15.80 4.73 19.37
N HIS A 141 -17.09 4.52 19.54
CA HIS A 141 -18.06 5.56 19.90
C HIS A 141 -17.99 5.99 21.38
N ASP A 142 -17.28 5.24 22.23
CA ASP A 142 -17.09 5.53 23.66
C ASP A 142 -15.74 6.20 23.95
N GLN A 143 -14.96 6.53 22.92
CA GLN A 143 -13.69 7.23 23.09
C GLN A 143 -13.91 8.66 23.60
N ALA A 144 -12.89 9.23 24.25
CA ALA A 144 -12.94 10.61 24.74
C ALA A 144 -13.10 11.64 23.58
N ASP A 145 -12.60 11.29 22.39
CA ASP A 145 -12.84 12.00 21.14
C ASP A 145 -13.60 11.08 20.18
N PRO A 146 -14.95 11.19 20.15
CA PRO A 146 -15.77 10.35 19.29
C PRO A 146 -15.54 10.60 17.81
N ASP A 147 -15.06 11.78 17.41
CA ASP A 147 -14.79 12.14 16.02
C ASP A 147 -13.54 11.42 15.47
N MET A 148 -12.67 10.92 16.34
CA MET A 148 -11.48 10.16 15.93
C MET A 148 -11.83 8.89 15.11
N PHE A 149 -13.05 8.36 15.27
CA PHE A 149 -13.52 7.13 14.63
C PHE A 149 -14.82 7.32 13.83
N VAL A 150 -15.15 8.53 13.44
CA VAL A 150 -16.41 8.87 12.73
C VAL A 150 -16.67 7.95 11.55
N HIS A 151 -15.66 7.66 10.73
CA HIS A 151 -15.81 6.79 9.58
C HIS A 151 -16.16 5.34 9.95
N VAL A 152 -15.72 4.85 11.09
CA VAL A 152 -16.08 3.51 11.60
C VAL A 152 -17.52 3.47 12.10
N VAL A 153 -17.96 4.53 12.76
CA VAL A 153 -19.34 4.66 13.29
C VAL A 153 -20.34 4.76 12.14
N GLU A 154 -20.11 5.61 11.16
CA GLU A 154 -20.99 5.78 9.99
C GLU A 154 -21.11 4.49 9.17
N ARG A 155 -20.01 3.76 8.96
CA ARG A 155 -20.02 2.48 8.22
C ARG A 155 -20.77 1.38 8.94
N ARG A 156 -20.78 1.32 10.26
CA ARG A 156 -21.61 0.38 11.03
C ARG A 156 -23.11 0.63 10.85
N HIS A 157 -23.53 1.86 10.64
CA HIS A 157 -24.93 2.21 10.34
C HIS A 157 -25.33 1.87 8.89
N LEU A 158 -24.39 1.76 7.96
CA LEU A 158 -24.61 1.42 6.56
C LEU A 158 -24.61 -0.09 6.29
N ARG A 159 -25.10 -0.91 7.23
CA ARG A 159 -25.36 -2.35 7.08
C ARG A 159 -24.15 -3.25 6.86
N GLY A 160 -23.66 -3.87 7.93
CA GLY A 160 -23.14 -5.26 7.88
C GLY A 160 -22.07 -5.59 6.84
N ILE A 161 -21.41 -4.59 6.28
CA ILE A 161 -20.21 -4.81 5.51
C ILE A 161 -19.07 -4.67 6.50
N ASP A 162 -18.51 -5.82 6.90
CA ASP A 162 -17.20 -5.86 7.55
C ASP A 162 -16.16 -5.33 6.54
N THR A 163 -16.14 -4.02 6.38
CA THR A 163 -15.07 -3.37 5.65
C THR A 163 -13.87 -3.37 6.57
N VAL A 164 -12.89 -4.20 6.26
CA VAL A 164 -11.51 -3.95 6.65
C VAL A 164 -11.27 -2.46 6.34
N GLY A 165 -11.02 -1.67 7.39
CA GLY A 165 -10.93 -0.23 7.27
C GLY A 165 -9.77 0.16 6.36
N VAL A 166 -10.06 0.38 5.10
CA VAL A 166 -9.20 1.15 4.23
C VAL A 166 -9.49 2.60 4.61
N GLY A 167 -8.58 3.23 5.32
CA GLY A 167 -8.60 4.67 5.55
C GLY A 167 -8.42 5.38 4.22
N MET A 168 -9.47 5.43 3.43
CA MET A 168 -9.60 6.38 2.34
C MET A 168 -10.38 7.55 2.91
N ASP A 169 -9.65 8.55 3.38
CA ASP A 169 -10.22 9.88 3.50
C ASP A 169 -10.83 10.23 2.16
N GLY A 170 -12.12 10.57 2.16
CA GLY A 170 -12.91 10.84 0.95
C GLY A 170 -12.51 12.12 0.20
N HIS A 171 -11.23 12.37 0.07
CA HIS A 171 -10.63 13.44 -0.72
C HIS A 171 -9.74 12.87 -1.82
N LEU A 172 -10.35 12.11 -2.73
CA LEU A 172 -9.84 12.03 -4.09
C LEU A 172 -10.50 13.18 -4.87
N ALA A 173 -9.87 14.36 -4.76
CA ALA A 173 -10.14 15.45 -5.66
C ALA A 173 -9.56 15.14 -7.05
#